data_63473d92123eaa119da40374c5247e89
#
_entry.id   63473d92123eaa119da40374c5247e89
#
_cell.length_a   1.000
_cell.length_b   1.000
_cell.length_c   1.000
_cell.angle_alpha   90.00
_cell.angle_beta   90.00
_cell.angle_gamma   90.00
#
_symmetry.space_group_name_H-M   'P 1'
#
loop_
_entity.id
_entity.type
_entity.pdbx_description
1 polymer ?
#
loop_
_entity_poly.entity_id
_entity_poly.type
_entity_poly.pdbx_seq_one_letter_code
_entity_poly.pdbx_strand_id
1 'polypeptide(L)'
;SQIVIKKAILQAVAEATRRGKLRPNSVDSLTGKNSGDNLGEETPVVHFEQWERPEIEVKLLLKGGGCENKNIQYSLPAVLDHMGRADRDLEGVRKCLLHAVWQAQGQGCAPGAIGVCIGSDRAHGYMLAK
;
A
#
# COMPACT_ATOMS: atom_id res chain seq x y z
N SER A 1 11.16 -23.28 2.20
CA SER A 1 11.11 -22.61 0.90
C SER A 1 10.03 -21.53 0.91
N GLN A 2 10.12 -20.55 0.03
CA GLN A 2 9.12 -19.47 -0.11
C GLN A 2 7.72 -20.01 -0.36
N ILE A 3 7.58 -21.10 -1.11
CA ILE A 3 6.30 -21.76 -1.39
C ILE A 3 5.63 -22.24 -0.09
N VAL A 4 6.40 -22.82 0.82
CA VAL A 4 5.87 -23.30 2.11
C VAL A 4 5.40 -22.15 2.96
N ILE A 5 6.20 -21.07 3.03
CA ILE A 5 5.85 -19.84 3.76
C ILE A 5 4.59 -19.21 3.18
N LYS A 6 4.51 -19.05 1.86
CA LYS A 6 3.31 -18.51 1.20
C LYS A 6 2.07 -19.34 1.53
N LYS A 7 2.14 -20.67 1.42
CA LYS A 7 1.00 -21.54 1.77
C LYS A 7 0.58 -21.41 3.23
N ALA A 8 1.53 -21.31 4.16
CA ALA A 8 1.23 -21.12 5.57
C ALA A 8 0.54 -19.76 5.82
N ILE A 9 0.99 -18.69 5.16
CA ILE A 9 0.35 -17.37 5.24
C ILE A 9 -1.09 -17.43 4.72
N LEU A 10 -1.33 -18.04 3.55
CA LEU A 10 -2.68 -18.19 3.00
C LEU A 10 -3.61 -18.94 3.98
N GLN A 11 -3.15 -20.05 4.52
CA GLN A 11 -3.92 -20.79 5.53
C GLN A 11 -4.22 -19.97 6.78
N ALA A 12 -3.22 -19.25 7.27
CA ALA A 12 -3.39 -18.38 8.45
C ALA A 12 -4.40 -17.27 8.21
N VAL A 13 -4.38 -16.63 7.03
CA VAL A 13 -5.32 -15.57 6.64
C VAL A 13 -6.75 -16.11 6.56
N ALA A 14 -6.96 -17.24 5.88
CA ALA A 14 -8.27 -17.87 5.81
C ALA A 14 -8.80 -18.26 7.19
N GLU A 15 -7.95 -18.84 8.03
CA GLU A 15 -8.32 -19.23 9.39
C GLU A 15 -8.64 -18.02 10.27
N ALA A 16 -7.82 -16.97 10.21
CA ALA A 16 -8.07 -15.73 10.95
C ALA A 16 -9.39 -15.07 10.50
N THR A 17 -9.73 -15.13 9.22
CA THR A 17 -10.99 -14.63 8.70
C THR A 17 -12.17 -15.46 9.22
N ARG A 18 -12.10 -16.78 9.16
CA ARG A 18 -13.14 -17.67 9.69
C ARG A 18 -13.38 -17.49 11.18
N ARG A 19 -12.33 -17.18 11.94
CA ARG A 19 -12.41 -16.89 13.39
C ARG A 19 -12.85 -15.46 13.71
N GLY A 20 -13.19 -14.65 12.72
CA GLY A 20 -13.62 -13.28 12.92
C GLY A 20 -12.50 -12.33 13.41
N LYS A 21 -11.24 -12.71 13.23
CA LYS A 21 -10.07 -11.84 13.55
C LYS A 21 -9.74 -10.90 12.42
N LEU A 22 -10.06 -11.29 11.19
CA LEU A 22 -9.97 -10.46 9.99
C LEU A 22 -11.36 -10.28 9.39
N ARG A 23 -11.63 -9.07 8.95
CA ARG A 23 -12.84 -8.77 8.18
C ARG A 23 -12.71 -9.35 6.76
N PRO A 24 -13.71 -10.06 6.21
CA PRO A 24 -13.68 -10.55 4.83
C PRO A 24 -13.83 -9.37 3.86
N ASN A 25 -12.73 -8.88 3.33
CA ASN A 25 -12.67 -7.63 2.58
C ASN A 25 -12.03 -7.79 1.20
N SER A 26 -11.52 -8.97 0.87
CA SER A 26 -10.95 -9.24 -0.44
C SER A 26 -12.06 -9.41 -1.48
N VAL A 27 -12.01 -8.59 -2.51
CA VAL A 27 -12.93 -8.62 -3.64
C VAL A 27 -12.15 -8.77 -4.94
N ASP A 28 -12.70 -9.55 -5.85
CA ASP A 28 -12.19 -9.64 -7.21
C ASP A 28 -12.35 -8.29 -7.92
N SER A 29 -11.28 -7.80 -8.52
CA SER A 29 -11.21 -6.44 -9.09
C SER A 29 -12.11 -6.23 -10.31
N LEU A 30 -12.46 -7.30 -11.03
CA LEU A 30 -13.29 -7.23 -12.23
C LEU A 30 -14.76 -7.46 -11.93
N THR A 31 -15.05 -8.44 -11.07
CA THR A 31 -16.42 -8.86 -10.79
C THR A 31 -17.01 -8.25 -9.52
N GLY A 32 -16.16 -7.70 -8.64
CA GLY A 32 -16.57 -7.22 -7.34
C GLY A 32 -16.97 -8.33 -6.35
N LYS A 33 -16.79 -9.59 -6.71
CA LYS A 33 -17.18 -10.73 -5.86
C LYS A 33 -16.25 -10.85 -4.67
N ASN A 34 -16.80 -10.89 -3.46
CA ASN A 34 -16.05 -11.12 -2.24
C ASN A 34 -15.75 -12.61 -2.07
N SER A 35 -14.49 -12.95 -1.77
CA SER A 35 -14.08 -14.33 -1.55
C SER A 35 -14.61 -14.93 -0.23
N GLY A 36 -14.89 -14.09 0.76
CA GLY A 36 -15.37 -14.49 2.08
C GLY A 36 -14.29 -14.96 3.06
N ASP A 37 -13.09 -15.26 2.57
CA ASP A 37 -11.96 -15.76 3.36
C ASP A 37 -10.67 -14.94 3.22
N ASN A 38 -10.74 -13.81 2.51
CA ASN A 38 -9.61 -12.96 2.15
C ASN A 38 -8.54 -13.63 1.27
N LEU A 39 -8.89 -14.71 0.59
CA LEU A 39 -8.04 -15.32 -0.43
C LEU A 39 -8.54 -14.98 -1.83
N GLY A 40 -7.63 -14.76 -2.73
CA GLY A 40 -7.86 -14.51 -4.14
C GLY A 40 -6.63 -14.90 -4.95
N GLU A 41 -6.65 -14.65 -6.27
CA GLU A 41 -5.56 -15.03 -7.16
C GLU A 41 -4.21 -14.47 -6.68
N GLU A 42 -4.18 -13.23 -6.23
CA GLU A 42 -3.00 -12.55 -5.69
C GLU A 42 -3.21 -11.97 -4.28
N THR A 43 -4.20 -12.42 -3.55
CA THR A 43 -4.51 -11.93 -2.21
C THR A 43 -4.44 -13.07 -1.19
N PRO A 44 -3.77 -12.89 -0.05
CA PRO A 44 -2.97 -11.73 0.35
C PRO A 44 -1.70 -11.55 -0.51
N VAL A 45 -1.31 -10.32 -0.74
CA VAL A 45 -0.06 -10.00 -1.44
C VAL A 45 1.12 -10.37 -0.54
N VAL A 46 2.04 -11.18 -1.05
CA VAL A 46 3.22 -11.62 -0.32
C VAL A 46 4.47 -11.26 -1.12
N HIS A 47 5.28 -10.38 -0.55
CA HIS A 47 6.58 -10.02 -1.09
C HIS A 47 7.68 -10.77 -0.34
N PHE A 48 8.71 -11.20 -1.07
CA PHE A 48 9.90 -11.78 -0.50
C PHE A 48 11.09 -10.91 -0.88
N GLU A 49 11.79 -10.44 0.13
CA GLU A 49 12.99 -9.63 -0.03
C GLU A 49 14.20 -10.38 0.51
N GLN A 50 15.34 -10.20 -0.12
CA GLN A 50 16.61 -10.69 0.40
C GLN A 50 17.10 -9.74 1.47
N TRP A 51 17.64 -10.30 2.54
CA TRP A 51 18.34 -9.53 3.53
C TRP A 51 19.53 -10.30 4.11
N GLU A 52 20.50 -9.58 4.66
CA GLU A 52 21.81 -10.12 5.03
C GLU A 52 21.89 -10.62 6.48
N ARG A 53 20.80 -11.15 7.02
CA ARG A 53 20.75 -11.69 8.38
C ARG A 53 20.28 -13.14 8.36
N PRO A 54 20.68 -13.97 9.36
CA PRO A 54 20.34 -15.39 9.41
C PRO A 54 18.89 -15.68 9.86
N GLU A 55 18.12 -14.67 10.20
CA GLU A 55 16.73 -14.78 10.62
C GLU A 55 15.73 -14.48 9.50
N ILE A 56 14.48 -14.88 9.70
CA ILE A 56 13.34 -14.49 8.86
C ILE A 56 12.59 -13.36 9.58
N GLU A 57 12.52 -12.19 8.96
CA GLU A 57 11.64 -11.11 9.40
C GLU A 57 10.31 -11.20 8.66
N VAL A 58 9.22 -11.08 9.38
CA VAL A 58 7.86 -11.02 8.79
C VAL A 58 7.24 -9.69 9.14
N LYS A 59 6.98 -8.86 8.12
CA LYS A 59 6.22 -7.60 8.26
C LYS A 59 4.79 -7.83 7.80
N LEU A 60 3.85 -7.69 8.71
CA LEU A 60 2.44 -7.84 8.41
C LEU A 60 1.77 -6.47 8.35
N LEU A 61 1.24 -6.13 7.18
CA LEU A 61 0.46 -4.92 6.98
C LEU A 61 -1.02 -5.27 6.82
N LEU A 62 -1.83 -4.84 7.77
CA LEU A 62 -3.29 -5.02 7.72
C LEU A 62 -3.91 -3.78 7.06
N LYS A 63 -4.35 -3.92 5.83
CA LYS A 63 -4.96 -2.85 5.03
C LYS A 63 -6.25 -3.29 4.38
N GLY A 64 -7.21 -2.37 4.33
CA GLY A 64 -8.37 -2.50 3.47
C GLY A 64 -8.11 -1.85 2.10
N GLY A 65 -8.79 -2.31 1.05
CA GLY A 65 -8.65 -1.75 -0.30
C GLY A 65 -8.91 -0.25 -0.38
N GLY A 66 -9.85 0.27 0.42
CA GLY A 66 -10.16 1.70 0.51
C GLY A 66 -9.00 2.59 0.98
N CYS A 67 -8.02 2.02 1.69
CA CYS A 67 -6.84 2.76 2.15
C CYS A 67 -5.86 3.11 1.00
N GLU A 68 -5.99 2.46 -0.15
CA GLU A 68 -5.14 2.66 -1.31
C GLU A 68 -5.85 3.39 -2.47
N ASN A 69 -7.06 3.85 -2.26
CA ASN A 69 -7.84 4.53 -3.32
C ASN A 69 -7.21 5.84 -3.79
N LYS A 70 -6.37 6.45 -2.96
CA LYS A 70 -5.66 7.68 -3.31
C LYS A 70 -4.16 7.48 -3.25
N ASN A 71 -3.57 7.70 -4.40
CA ASN A 71 -2.12 7.78 -4.57
C ASN A 71 -1.84 8.80 -5.66
N ILE A 72 -0.68 9.41 -5.60
CA ILE A 72 -0.25 10.40 -6.57
C ILE A 72 1.26 10.34 -6.74
N GLN A 73 1.71 10.59 -7.95
CA GLN A 73 3.12 10.67 -8.28
C GLN A 73 3.43 12.03 -8.87
N TYR A 74 4.50 12.65 -8.39
CA TYR A 74 4.99 13.92 -8.90
C TYR A 74 6.33 13.74 -9.61
N SER A 75 6.53 14.51 -10.67
CA SER A 75 7.83 14.70 -11.30
C SER A 75 8.23 16.16 -11.13
N LEU A 76 9.28 16.41 -10.35
CA LEU A 76 9.75 17.77 -10.11
C LEU A 76 10.77 18.22 -11.18
N PRO A 77 10.75 19.49 -11.58
CA PRO A 77 9.86 20.56 -11.12
C PRO A 77 8.44 20.44 -11.69
N ALA A 78 7.46 20.92 -10.93
CA ALA A 78 6.05 20.91 -11.32
C ALA A 78 5.36 22.21 -10.90
N VAL A 79 4.23 22.51 -11.53
CA VAL A 79 3.31 23.56 -11.07
C VAL A 79 2.10 22.85 -10.47
N LEU A 80 1.82 23.16 -9.22
CA LEU A 80 0.77 22.54 -8.44
C LEU A 80 -0.37 23.52 -8.21
N ASP A 81 -1.60 23.07 -8.37
CA ASP A 81 -2.79 23.86 -8.08
C ASP A 81 -2.75 24.35 -6.62
N HIS A 82 -3.03 25.62 -6.42
CA HIS A 82 -3.03 26.30 -5.11
C HIS A 82 -1.67 26.41 -4.37
N MET A 83 -0.63 25.68 -4.84
CA MET A 83 0.70 25.66 -4.22
C MET A 83 1.78 26.35 -5.07
N GLY A 84 1.46 26.63 -6.35
CA GLY A 84 2.39 27.22 -7.30
C GLY A 84 3.53 26.28 -7.69
N ARG A 85 4.68 26.85 -8.00
CA ARG A 85 5.85 26.09 -8.46
C ARG A 85 6.48 25.30 -7.32
N ALA A 86 6.74 24.03 -7.57
CA ALA A 86 7.49 23.11 -6.73
C ALA A 86 8.78 22.74 -7.50
N ASP A 87 9.93 23.06 -6.95
CA ASP A 87 11.24 22.78 -7.52
C ASP A 87 11.84 21.47 -6.94
N ARG A 88 13.02 21.05 -7.44
CA ARG A 88 13.72 19.84 -6.97
C ARG A 88 14.48 20.08 -5.67
N ASP A 89 13.76 20.41 -4.62
CA ASP A 89 14.26 20.68 -3.29
C ASP A 89 13.27 20.24 -2.20
N LEU A 90 13.63 20.36 -0.95
CA LEU A 90 12.78 19.96 0.19
C LEU A 90 11.49 20.78 0.25
N GLU A 91 11.52 22.03 -0.17
CA GLU A 91 10.33 22.88 -0.20
C GLU A 91 9.37 22.40 -1.30
N GLY A 92 9.89 22.02 -2.47
CA GLY A 92 9.09 21.39 -3.54
C GLY A 92 8.46 20.08 -3.09
N VAL A 93 9.21 19.24 -2.38
CA VAL A 93 8.67 18.00 -1.78
C VAL A 93 7.57 18.34 -0.77
N ARG A 94 7.79 19.31 0.12
CA ARG A 94 6.77 19.76 1.09
C ARG A 94 5.49 20.21 0.39
N LYS A 95 5.60 20.99 -0.67
CA LYS A 95 4.45 21.42 -1.48
C LYS A 95 3.71 20.21 -2.11
N CYS A 96 4.44 19.25 -2.64
CA CYS A 96 3.84 18.02 -3.17
C CYS A 96 3.06 17.24 -2.11
N LEU A 97 3.62 17.11 -0.90
CA LEU A 97 2.93 16.42 0.22
C LEU A 97 1.64 17.14 0.62
N LEU A 98 1.68 18.46 0.78
CA LEU A 98 0.49 19.25 1.11
C LEU A 98 -0.57 19.17 0.01
N HIS A 99 -0.14 19.24 -1.25
CA HIS A 99 -1.03 19.11 -2.39
C HIS A 99 -1.65 17.71 -2.45
N ALA A 100 -0.88 16.64 -2.20
CA ALA A 100 -1.37 15.27 -2.16
C ALA A 100 -2.47 15.08 -1.10
N VAL A 101 -2.24 15.59 0.11
CA VAL A 101 -3.23 15.56 1.20
C VAL A 101 -4.47 16.35 0.84
N TRP A 102 -4.30 17.53 0.27
CA TRP A 102 -5.42 18.37 -0.16
C TRP A 102 -6.25 17.67 -1.25
N GLN A 103 -5.62 17.03 -2.23
CA GLN A 103 -6.29 16.26 -3.27
C GLN A 103 -7.01 15.01 -2.74
N ALA A 104 -6.49 14.40 -1.70
CA ALA A 104 -7.00 13.15 -1.14
C ALA A 104 -8.12 13.35 -0.12
N GLN A 105 -8.34 14.57 0.38
CA GLN A 105 -9.28 14.85 1.47
C GLN A 105 -10.66 14.22 1.28
N GLY A 106 -11.18 13.58 2.30
CA GLY A 106 -12.49 12.94 2.28
C GLY A 106 -12.60 11.66 1.44
N GLN A 107 -11.52 11.22 0.80
CA GLN A 107 -11.55 10.09 -0.14
C GLN A 107 -10.80 8.84 0.36
N GLY A 108 -10.24 8.91 1.55
CA GLY A 108 -9.58 7.79 2.23
C GLY A 108 -10.22 7.47 3.56
N CYS A 109 -9.82 6.35 4.16
CA CYS A 109 -10.26 5.97 5.50
C CYS A 109 -9.53 6.81 6.56
N ALA A 110 -10.23 7.15 7.64
CA ALA A 110 -9.65 7.84 8.80
C ALA A 110 -9.28 6.82 9.91
N PRO A 111 -8.22 7.08 10.69
CA PRO A 111 -7.26 8.16 10.53
C PRO A 111 -6.37 7.96 9.30
N GLY A 112 -6.01 9.06 8.62
CA GLY A 112 -5.14 9.02 7.46
C GLY A 112 -3.66 8.89 7.83
N ALA A 113 -2.95 8.08 7.07
CA ALA A 113 -1.49 8.01 7.05
C ALA A 113 -1.02 8.11 5.60
N ILE A 114 0.11 8.74 5.37
CA ILE A 114 0.73 8.83 4.05
C ILE A 114 2.09 8.17 4.06
N GLY A 115 2.30 7.27 3.11
CA GLY A 115 3.61 6.76 2.78
C GLY A 115 4.24 7.61 1.68
N VAL A 116 5.52 7.87 1.78
CA VAL A 116 6.25 8.74 0.85
C VAL A 116 7.56 8.07 0.45
N CYS A 117 7.81 8.03 -0.84
CA CYS A 117 9.11 7.68 -1.38
C CYS A 117 9.63 8.82 -2.26
N ILE A 118 10.89 9.18 -2.10
CA ILE A 118 11.58 10.21 -2.89
C ILE A 118 12.68 9.53 -3.69
N GLY A 119 12.54 9.57 -5.02
CA GLY A 119 13.48 8.89 -5.92
C GLY A 119 13.10 7.44 -6.20
N SER A 120 14.09 6.57 -6.45
CA SER A 120 13.91 5.20 -6.90
C SER A 120 13.27 5.09 -8.30
N ASP A 121 13.06 3.87 -8.80
CA ASP A 121 12.16 3.67 -9.93
C ASP A 121 10.70 3.71 -9.47
N ARG A 122 9.76 3.85 -10.41
CA ARG A 122 8.36 4.08 -10.08
C ARG A 122 7.70 2.92 -9.34
N ALA A 123 7.97 1.69 -9.77
CA ALA A 123 7.36 0.51 -9.17
C ALA A 123 7.89 0.28 -7.75
N HIS A 124 9.21 0.33 -7.58
CA HIS A 124 9.84 0.19 -6.28
C HIS A 124 9.50 1.35 -5.33
N GLY A 125 9.35 2.56 -5.87
CA GLY A 125 8.91 3.73 -5.12
C GLY A 125 7.53 3.53 -4.48
N TYR A 126 6.58 2.93 -5.18
CA TYR A 126 5.29 2.57 -4.60
C TYR A 126 5.42 1.52 -3.50
N MET A 127 6.26 0.52 -3.68
CA MET A 127 6.50 -0.50 -2.64
C MET A 127 7.13 0.10 -1.38
N LEU A 128 8.09 1.01 -1.55
CA LEU A 128 8.74 1.70 -0.41
C LEU A 128 7.80 2.68 0.31
N ALA A 129 6.87 3.30 -0.41
CA ALA A 129 5.90 4.22 0.17
C ALA A 129 4.78 3.50 0.94
N LYS A 130 4.55 2.24 0.64
CA LYS A 130 3.53 1.40 1.27
C LYS A 130 3.95 0.88 2.64
#